data_c362999278f4a019f61b124c51d3c892
#
_entry.id   c362999278f4a019f61b124c51d3c892
#
_cell.length_a   1.000
_cell.length_b   1.000
_cell.length_c   1.000
_cell.angle_alpha   90.00
_cell.angle_beta   90.00
_cell.angle_gamma   90.00
#
_symmetry.space_group_name_H-M   'P 1'
#
loop_
_entity.id
_entity.type
_entity.pdbx_description
1 polymer ?
#
loop_
_entity_poly.entity_id
_entity_poly.type
_entity_poly.pdbx_seq_one_letter_code
_entity_poly.pdbx_strand_id
1 'polypeptide(L)'
;MTAAIEDKDLLIKILLDERRSRDFQAALMWENVKFFSTLISALITADILLLRLFLDLKMRSSIPLLLLYLMLPGFIMSMSYMGERDLKRRWKRILEAIANCSKIESLLGVDTEISGKLRVFQKDRYLFPERWFKSRSKYSTTEDFIEGELKPENMYTQMRKIYFITSLVGLLLVVLHVVLPAH
;
A
#
# COMPACT_ATOMS: atom_id res chain seq x y z
N MET A 1 -42.08 0.95 -14.97
CA MET A 1 -41.69 0.77 -13.55
C MET A 1 -40.77 -0.42 -13.32
N THR A 2 -40.86 -1.50 -14.09
CA THR A 2 -40.01 -2.69 -14.02
C THR A 2 -38.54 -2.44 -14.39
N ALA A 3 -38.26 -1.66 -15.43
CA ALA A 3 -36.86 -1.35 -15.86
C ALA A 3 -36.02 -0.64 -14.77
N ALA A 4 -36.65 0.22 -13.96
CA ALA A 4 -35.96 0.91 -12.88
C ALA A 4 -35.57 0.01 -11.70
N ILE A 5 -36.21 -1.18 -11.57
CA ILE A 5 -35.91 -2.17 -10.53
C ILE A 5 -34.75 -3.06 -11.00
N GLU A 6 -34.78 -3.50 -12.26
CA GLU A 6 -33.68 -4.29 -12.87
C GLU A 6 -32.36 -3.51 -12.84
N ASP A 7 -32.40 -2.22 -13.14
CA ASP A 7 -31.20 -1.35 -13.05
C ASP A 7 -30.67 -1.24 -11.63
N LYS A 8 -31.52 -1.18 -10.60
CA LYS A 8 -31.08 -1.13 -9.19
C LYS A 8 -30.44 -2.42 -8.72
N ASP A 9 -31.00 -3.56 -9.07
CA ASP A 9 -30.46 -4.87 -8.71
C ASP A 9 -29.10 -5.09 -9.38
N LEU A 10 -28.96 -4.66 -10.63
CA LEU A 10 -27.67 -4.68 -11.33
C LEU A 10 -26.64 -3.79 -10.65
N LEU A 11 -27.00 -2.56 -10.26
CA LEU A 11 -26.10 -1.64 -9.55
C LEU A 11 -25.68 -2.20 -8.20
N ILE A 12 -26.59 -2.82 -7.45
CA ILE A 12 -26.27 -3.49 -6.17
C ILE A 12 -25.29 -4.64 -6.40
N LYS A 13 -25.47 -5.44 -7.44
CA LYS A 13 -24.58 -6.53 -7.78
C LYS A 13 -23.18 -6.03 -8.11
N ILE A 14 -23.09 -5.00 -8.94
CA ILE A 14 -21.80 -4.36 -9.30
C ILE A 14 -21.14 -3.77 -8.03
N LEU A 15 -21.91 -3.12 -7.15
CA LEU A 15 -21.39 -2.59 -5.88
C LEU A 15 -20.79 -3.68 -5.00
N LEU A 16 -21.45 -4.83 -4.90
CA LEU A 16 -20.95 -5.96 -4.12
C LEU A 16 -19.66 -6.54 -4.72
N ASP A 17 -19.56 -6.62 -6.02
CA ASP A 17 -18.37 -7.11 -6.72
C ASP A 17 -17.19 -6.12 -6.56
N GLU A 18 -17.44 -4.82 -6.65
CA GLU A 18 -16.40 -3.80 -6.40
C GLU A 18 -15.93 -3.81 -4.94
N ARG A 19 -16.83 -4.00 -3.97
CA ARG A 19 -16.44 -4.15 -2.55
C ARG A 19 -15.59 -5.40 -2.34
N ARG A 20 -15.95 -6.53 -2.93
CA ARG A 20 -15.15 -7.77 -2.88
C ARG A 20 -13.78 -7.57 -3.51
N SER A 21 -13.72 -6.91 -4.67
CA SER A 21 -12.47 -6.57 -5.34
C SER A 21 -11.57 -5.71 -4.46
N ARG A 22 -12.11 -4.68 -3.82
CA ARG A 22 -11.40 -3.83 -2.87
C ARG A 22 -10.82 -4.65 -1.71
N ASP A 23 -11.63 -5.48 -1.08
CA ASP A 23 -11.23 -6.27 0.09
C ASP A 23 -10.18 -7.32 -0.29
N PHE A 24 -10.30 -7.92 -1.47
CA PHE A 24 -9.29 -8.81 -2.03
C PHE A 24 -7.96 -8.09 -2.30
N GLN A 25 -7.99 -6.90 -2.90
CA GLN A 25 -6.77 -6.11 -3.13
C GLN A 25 -6.12 -5.68 -1.81
N ALA A 26 -6.91 -5.34 -0.80
CA ALA A 26 -6.41 -5.00 0.53
C ALA A 26 -5.75 -6.22 1.20
N ALA A 27 -6.34 -7.39 1.13
CA ALA A 27 -5.75 -8.63 1.65
C ALA A 27 -4.41 -8.95 0.97
N LEU A 28 -4.39 -8.92 -0.38
CA LEU A 28 -3.15 -9.13 -1.15
C LEU A 28 -2.07 -8.09 -0.84
N MET A 29 -2.46 -6.84 -0.62
CA MET A 29 -1.53 -5.78 -0.21
C MET A 29 -0.85 -6.14 1.12
N TRP A 30 -1.61 -6.59 2.12
CA TRP A 30 -1.09 -6.99 3.41
C TRP A 30 -0.18 -8.22 3.33
N GLU A 31 -0.56 -9.22 2.55
CA GLU A 31 0.27 -10.42 2.33
C GLU A 31 1.60 -10.06 1.70
N ASN A 32 1.59 -9.19 0.70
CA ASN A 32 2.82 -8.73 0.05
C ASN A 32 3.70 -7.88 0.97
N VAL A 33 3.11 -7.00 1.79
CA VAL A 33 3.87 -6.24 2.79
C VAL A 33 4.54 -7.18 3.78
N LYS A 34 3.85 -8.20 4.27
CA LYS A 34 4.43 -9.23 5.15
C LYS A 34 5.56 -9.97 4.45
N PHE A 35 5.34 -10.43 3.21
CA PHE A 35 6.33 -11.16 2.43
C PHE A 35 7.62 -10.34 2.25
N PHE A 36 7.50 -9.12 1.71
CA PHE A 36 8.66 -8.25 1.46
C PHE A 36 9.36 -7.86 2.76
N SER A 37 8.62 -7.53 3.81
CA SER A 37 9.20 -7.18 5.11
C SER A 37 9.99 -8.35 5.73
N THR A 38 9.43 -9.56 5.67
CA THR A 38 10.11 -10.77 6.16
C THR A 38 11.36 -11.06 5.35
N LEU A 39 11.27 -11.01 4.03
CA LEU A 39 12.40 -11.25 3.13
C LEU A 39 13.52 -10.23 3.34
N ILE A 40 13.19 -8.94 3.39
CA ILE A 40 14.15 -7.86 3.63
C ILE A 40 14.82 -8.02 5.00
N SER A 41 14.06 -8.35 6.04
CA SER A 41 14.60 -8.58 7.39
C SER A 41 15.57 -9.76 7.40
N ALA A 42 15.24 -10.86 6.72
CA ALA A 42 16.12 -12.01 6.58
C ALA A 42 17.41 -11.65 5.81
N LEU A 43 17.31 -10.88 4.74
CA LEU A 43 18.47 -10.42 3.96
C LEU A 43 19.38 -9.50 4.78
N ILE A 44 18.82 -8.56 5.54
CA ILE A 44 19.60 -7.67 6.44
C ILE A 44 20.32 -8.50 7.49
N THR A 45 19.64 -9.48 8.10
CA THR A 45 20.25 -10.36 9.10
C THR A 45 21.39 -11.17 8.49
N ALA A 46 21.19 -11.77 7.32
CA ALA A 46 22.22 -12.51 6.60
C ALA A 46 23.43 -11.62 6.25
N ASP A 47 23.17 -10.39 5.81
CA ASP A 47 24.23 -9.43 5.46
C ASP A 47 25.07 -9.04 6.68
N ILE A 48 24.45 -8.77 7.83
CA ILE A 48 25.15 -8.47 9.08
C ILE A 48 25.99 -9.67 9.54
N LEU A 49 25.46 -10.89 9.44
CA LEU A 49 26.20 -12.10 9.80
C LEU A 49 27.41 -12.32 8.89
N LEU A 50 27.25 -12.10 7.58
CA LEU A 50 28.36 -12.18 6.64
C LEU A 50 29.41 -11.12 6.91
N LEU A 51 29.01 -9.88 7.20
CA LEU A 51 29.92 -8.79 7.55
C LEU A 51 30.77 -9.18 8.76
N ARG A 52 30.13 -9.73 9.81
CA ARG A 52 30.83 -10.21 11.00
C ARG A 52 31.83 -11.32 10.67
N LEU A 53 31.41 -12.33 9.91
CA LEU A 53 32.28 -13.45 9.50
C LEU A 53 33.49 -12.96 8.72
N PHE A 54 33.31 -11.97 7.86
CA PHE A 54 34.36 -11.37 7.06
C PHE A 54 35.41 -10.64 7.94
N LEU A 55 34.94 -9.87 8.92
CA LEU A 55 35.81 -9.16 9.85
C LEU A 55 36.60 -10.15 10.72
N ASP A 56 35.96 -11.23 11.20
CA ASP A 56 36.59 -12.25 12.05
C ASP A 56 37.66 -13.05 11.29
N LEU A 57 37.42 -13.40 10.04
CA LEU A 57 38.32 -14.26 9.26
C LEU A 57 39.46 -13.49 8.56
N LYS A 58 39.51 -12.16 8.64
CA LYS A 58 40.48 -11.31 7.91
C LYS A 58 40.61 -11.65 6.42
N MET A 59 39.53 -12.16 5.80
CA MET A 59 39.54 -12.65 4.42
C MET A 59 39.53 -11.49 3.40
N ARG A 60 40.58 -10.69 3.43
CA ARG A 60 40.69 -9.41 2.68
C ARG A 60 40.82 -9.52 1.18
N SER A 61 40.96 -10.70 0.57
CA SER A 61 41.55 -10.75 -0.75
C SER A 61 40.87 -11.63 -1.81
N SER A 62 39.65 -12.14 -1.59
CA SER A 62 38.98 -12.87 -2.65
C SER A 62 37.88 -12.05 -3.33
N ILE A 63 38.12 -11.72 -4.62
CA ILE A 63 37.16 -11.03 -5.50
C ILE A 63 35.75 -11.67 -5.46
N PRO A 64 35.58 -13.01 -5.45
CA PRO A 64 34.27 -13.64 -5.36
C PRO A 64 33.50 -13.28 -4.07
N LEU A 65 34.19 -13.17 -2.94
CA LEU A 65 33.59 -12.78 -1.67
C LEU A 65 33.14 -11.33 -1.68
N LEU A 66 33.94 -10.43 -2.24
CA LEU A 66 33.56 -9.02 -2.39
C LEU A 66 32.30 -8.87 -3.26
N LEU A 67 32.19 -9.63 -4.35
CA LEU A 67 31.00 -9.64 -5.19
C LEU A 67 29.76 -10.13 -4.43
N LEU A 68 29.87 -11.22 -3.67
CA LEU A 68 28.80 -11.73 -2.82
C LEU A 68 28.33 -10.68 -1.80
N TYR A 69 29.27 -9.95 -1.23
CA TYR A 69 29.06 -8.86 -0.29
C TYR A 69 28.23 -7.72 -0.86
N LEU A 70 28.54 -7.31 -2.08
CA LEU A 70 27.82 -6.22 -2.76
C LEU A 70 26.44 -6.69 -3.30
N MET A 71 26.29 -7.98 -3.56
CA MET A 71 25.02 -8.53 -4.05
C MET A 71 23.91 -8.44 -3.02
N LEU A 72 24.17 -8.76 -1.74
CA LEU A 72 23.13 -8.77 -0.70
C LEU A 72 22.50 -7.39 -0.45
N PRO A 73 23.27 -6.31 -0.20
CA PRO A 73 22.70 -4.98 -0.12
C PRO A 73 21.96 -4.55 -1.41
N GLY A 74 22.48 -4.93 -2.57
CA GLY A 74 21.80 -4.71 -3.86
C GLY A 74 20.44 -5.42 -3.92
N PHE A 75 20.35 -6.65 -3.41
CA PHE A 75 19.07 -7.37 -3.27
C PHE A 75 18.12 -6.68 -2.30
N ILE A 76 18.59 -6.22 -1.14
CA ILE A 76 17.78 -5.48 -0.16
C ILE A 76 17.15 -4.24 -0.82
N MET A 77 17.96 -3.45 -1.55
CA MET A 77 17.47 -2.27 -2.26
C MET A 77 16.45 -2.63 -3.35
N SER A 78 16.73 -3.66 -4.14
CA SER A 78 15.84 -4.14 -5.19
C SER A 78 14.50 -4.63 -4.63
N MET A 79 14.51 -5.40 -3.55
CA MET A 79 13.30 -5.89 -2.89
C MET A 79 12.51 -4.74 -2.25
N SER A 80 13.17 -3.77 -1.65
CA SER A 80 12.51 -2.56 -1.12
C SER A 80 11.82 -1.77 -2.24
N TYR A 81 12.49 -1.58 -3.37
CA TYR A 81 11.91 -0.90 -4.53
C TYR A 81 10.71 -1.68 -5.12
N MET A 82 10.84 -3.00 -5.26
CA MET A 82 9.75 -3.85 -5.77
C MET A 82 8.55 -3.83 -4.81
N GLY A 83 8.80 -3.90 -3.50
CA GLY A 83 7.77 -3.81 -2.48
C GLY A 83 7.02 -2.47 -2.51
N GLU A 84 7.74 -1.35 -2.63
CA GLU A 84 7.15 -0.02 -2.77
C GLU A 84 6.29 0.09 -4.03
N ARG A 85 6.80 -0.40 -5.17
CA ARG A 85 6.09 -0.36 -6.46
C ARG A 85 4.81 -1.19 -6.44
N ASP A 86 4.85 -2.40 -5.85
CA ASP A 86 3.67 -3.24 -5.74
C ASP A 86 2.65 -2.64 -4.76
N LEU A 87 3.09 -2.13 -3.62
CA LEU A 87 2.25 -1.40 -2.67
C LEU A 87 1.50 -0.25 -3.35
N LYS A 88 2.20 0.60 -4.12
CA LYS A 88 1.59 1.71 -4.86
C LYS A 88 0.55 1.24 -5.86
N ARG A 89 0.84 0.16 -6.59
CA ARG A 89 -0.08 -0.40 -7.58
C ARG A 89 -1.37 -0.90 -6.93
N ARG A 90 -1.26 -1.64 -5.82
CA ARG A 90 -2.42 -2.20 -5.11
C ARG A 90 -3.24 -1.12 -4.43
N TRP A 91 -2.58 -0.16 -3.79
CA TRP A 91 -3.26 0.97 -3.20
C TRP A 91 -4.05 1.77 -4.24
N LYS A 92 -3.49 2.01 -5.41
CA LYS A 92 -4.21 2.66 -6.51
C LYS A 92 -5.47 1.90 -6.90
N ARG A 93 -5.42 0.57 -7.03
CA ARG A 93 -6.59 -0.27 -7.32
C ARG A 93 -7.65 -0.23 -6.21
N ILE A 94 -7.23 -0.18 -4.95
CA ILE A 94 -8.15 0.00 -3.82
C ILE A 94 -8.87 1.35 -3.92
N LEU A 95 -8.16 2.42 -4.25
CA LEU A 95 -8.76 3.75 -4.44
C LEU A 95 -9.71 3.79 -5.65
N GLU A 96 -9.37 3.13 -6.75
CA GLU A 96 -10.26 2.97 -7.91
C GLU A 96 -11.57 2.27 -7.51
N ALA A 97 -11.49 1.15 -6.80
CA ALA A 97 -12.67 0.44 -6.31
C ALA A 97 -13.50 1.30 -5.33
N ILE A 98 -12.86 2.07 -4.44
CA ILE A 98 -13.55 3.01 -3.55
C ILE A 98 -14.28 4.09 -4.35
N ALA A 99 -13.65 4.65 -5.40
CA ALA A 99 -14.27 5.65 -6.25
C ALA A 99 -15.48 5.08 -7.00
N ASN A 100 -15.37 3.86 -7.54
CA ASN A 100 -16.46 3.17 -8.21
C ASN A 100 -17.63 2.87 -7.25
N CYS A 101 -17.33 2.34 -6.06
CA CYS A 101 -18.35 2.15 -5.02
C CYS A 101 -19.09 3.46 -4.71
N SER A 102 -18.35 4.58 -4.59
CA SER A 102 -18.94 5.88 -4.30
C SER A 102 -19.90 6.37 -5.38
N LYS A 103 -19.53 6.17 -6.66
CA LYS A 103 -20.40 6.52 -7.80
C LYS A 103 -21.69 5.72 -7.77
N ILE A 104 -21.60 4.41 -7.51
CA ILE A 104 -22.76 3.54 -7.47
C ILE A 104 -23.64 3.85 -6.25
N GLU A 105 -23.03 4.11 -5.09
CA GLU A 105 -23.73 4.53 -3.88
C GLU A 105 -24.52 5.83 -4.10
N SER A 106 -23.92 6.80 -4.82
CA SER A 106 -24.59 8.04 -5.20
C SER A 106 -25.77 7.80 -6.16
N LEU A 107 -25.58 6.94 -7.17
CA LEU A 107 -26.66 6.56 -8.10
C LEU A 107 -27.79 5.81 -7.39
N LEU A 108 -27.52 5.06 -6.33
CA LEU A 108 -28.51 4.40 -5.49
C LEU A 108 -29.19 5.36 -4.50
N GLY A 109 -28.73 6.62 -4.41
CA GLY A 109 -29.26 7.62 -3.51
C GLY A 109 -28.88 7.39 -2.03
N VAL A 110 -27.80 6.66 -1.77
CA VAL A 110 -27.32 6.37 -0.40
C VAL A 110 -26.74 7.61 0.29
N ASP A 111 -26.30 8.59 -0.49
CA ASP A 111 -25.80 9.89 -0.04
C ASP A 111 -26.89 10.94 0.19
N THR A 112 -28.17 10.58 -0.03
CA THR A 112 -29.29 11.46 0.25
C THR A 112 -29.60 11.54 1.75
N GLU A 113 -30.17 12.68 2.18
CA GLU A 113 -30.59 12.87 3.57
C GLU A 113 -31.67 11.85 3.98
N ILE A 114 -31.49 11.25 5.12
CA ILE A 114 -32.46 10.31 5.68
C ILE A 114 -33.64 11.10 6.22
N SER A 115 -34.85 10.83 5.73
CA SER A 115 -36.08 11.44 6.23
C SER A 115 -36.69 10.64 7.38
N GLY A 116 -37.03 11.35 8.47
CA GLY A 116 -37.99 10.92 9.48
C GLY A 116 -37.67 9.62 10.24
N LYS A 117 -38.41 8.56 10.02
CA LYS A 117 -38.40 7.32 10.81
C LYS A 117 -37.17 6.45 10.72
N LEU A 118 -36.30 6.69 9.75
CA LEU A 118 -35.05 5.91 9.55
C LEU A 118 -33.87 6.46 10.35
N ARG A 119 -34.04 7.58 11.06
CA ARG A 119 -32.98 8.15 11.93
C ARG A 119 -32.87 7.34 13.21
N VAL A 120 -31.79 6.61 13.37
CA VAL A 120 -31.43 5.94 14.63
C VAL A 120 -30.93 6.96 15.64
N PHE A 121 -30.13 7.94 15.19
CA PHE A 121 -29.67 9.05 15.99
C PHE A 121 -30.27 10.36 15.48
N GLN A 122 -30.87 11.15 16.37
CA GLN A 122 -31.64 12.37 16.00
C GLN A 122 -30.84 13.42 15.20
N LYS A 123 -29.51 13.47 15.40
CA LYS A 123 -28.63 14.42 14.72
C LYS A 123 -28.04 13.93 13.40
N ASP A 124 -28.19 12.65 13.09
CA ASP A 124 -27.66 12.10 11.86
C ASP A 124 -28.55 12.50 10.68
N ARG A 125 -27.96 13.22 9.72
CA ARG A 125 -28.63 13.62 8.48
C ARG A 125 -28.54 12.54 7.41
N TYR A 126 -27.47 11.72 7.45
CA TYR A 126 -27.14 10.74 6.44
C TYR A 126 -27.02 9.35 7.04
N LEU A 127 -27.21 8.30 6.22
CA LEU A 127 -27.06 6.90 6.61
C LEU A 127 -25.61 6.57 7.04
N PHE A 128 -24.63 7.24 6.44
CA PHE A 128 -23.22 7.11 6.77
C PHE A 128 -22.65 8.43 7.31
N PRO A 129 -21.50 8.40 8.01
CA PRO A 129 -20.90 9.61 8.54
C PRO A 129 -20.66 10.68 7.46
N GLU A 130 -21.15 11.90 7.70
CA GLU A 130 -21.09 13.03 6.76
C GLU A 130 -19.66 13.31 6.25
N ARG A 131 -18.63 13.03 7.08
CA ARG A 131 -17.23 13.14 6.68
C ARG A 131 -16.86 12.31 5.45
N TRP A 132 -17.54 11.19 5.20
CA TRP A 132 -17.28 10.31 4.07
C TRP A 132 -17.73 10.94 2.75
N PHE A 133 -18.81 11.69 2.77
CA PHE A 133 -19.31 12.40 1.59
C PHE A 133 -18.50 13.69 1.34
N LYS A 134 -18.22 14.45 2.39
CA LYS A 134 -17.43 15.69 2.29
C LYS A 134 -16.02 15.47 1.78
N SER A 135 -15.36 14.37 2.13
CA SER A 135 -14.01 14.09 1.63
C SER A 135 -14.02 13.82 0.12
N ARG A 136 -15.07 13.18 -0.40
CA ARG A 136 -15.21 12.82 -1.82
C ARG A 136 -15.63 14.00 -2.69
N SER A 137 -16.48 14.88 -2.18
CA SER A 137 -16.96 16.07 -2.92
C SER A 137 -15.87 17.12 -3.23
N LYS A 138 -14.67 16.95 -2.68
CA LYS A 138 -13.51 17.82 -2.98
C LYS A 138 -12.86 17.53 -4.34
N TYR A 139 -13.14 16.39 -4.93
CA TYR A 139 -12.49 15.92 -6.14
C TYR A 139 -13.43 16.00 -7.34
N SER A 140 -12.93 16.54 -8.46
CA SER A 140 -13.71 16.71 -9.68
C SER A 140 -13.77 15.43 -10.51
N THR A 141 -12.71 14.64 -10.47
CA THR A 141 -12.58 13.40 -11.25
C THR A 141 -12.11 12.23 -10.38
N THR A 142 -12.23 11.02 -10.92
CA THR A 142 -11.69 9.80 -10.25
C THR A 142 -10.17 9.88 -10.13
N GLU A 143 -9.51 10.42 -11.14
CA GLU A 143 -8.05 10.61 -11.18
C GLU A 143 -7.60 11.59 -10.12
N ASP A 144 -8.27 12.72 -9.97
CA ASP A 144 -8.01 13.72 -8.92
C ASP A 144 -8.18 13.12 -7.52
N PHE A 145 -9.20 12.28 -7.33
CA PHE A 145 -9.42 11.56 -6.09
C PHE A 145 -8.25 10.61 -5.79
N ILE A 146 -7.85 9.79 -6.75
CA ILE A 146 -6.75 8.83 -6.59
C ILE A 146 -5.44 9.56 -6.28
N GLU A 147 -5.12 10.61 -7.02
CA GLU A 147 -3.91 11.39 -6.80
C GLU A 147 -3.94 12.15 -5.47
N GLY A 148 -5.10 12.69 -5.11
CA GLY A 148 -5.32 13.36 -3.85
C GLY A 148 -5.12 12.45 -2.64
N GLU A 149 -5.64 11.22 -2.69
CA GLU A 149 -5.54 10.23 -1.62
C GLU A 149 -4.17 9.50 -1.57
N LEU A 150 -3.32 9.66 -2.58
CA LEU A 150 -1.93 9.20 -2.56
C LEU A 150 -0.99 10.14 -1.78
N LYS A 151 -1.38 11.41 -1.56
CA LYS A 151 -0.56 12.44 -0.89
C LYS A 151 -0.66 12.49 0.62
N PRO A 152 -1.86 12.32 1.25
CA PRO A 152 -2.02 12.46 2.70
C PRO A 152 -1.24 11.40 3.50
N GLU A 153 -0.96 11.70 4.77
CA GLU A 153 -0.46 10.70 5.72
C GLU A 153 -1.54 9.67 6.02
N ASN A 154 -1.47 8.57 5.31
CA ASN A 154 -2.31 7.40 5.49
C ASN A 154 -1.44 6.15 5.66
N MET A 155 -2.09 5.00 5.83
CA MET A 155 -1.40 3.71 5.99
C MET A 155 -0.45 3.41 4.83
N TYR A 156 -0.81 3.78 3.60
CA TYR A 156 0.04 3.62 2.41
C TYR A 156 1.35 4.40 2.55
N THR A 157 1.28 5.67 2.94
CA THR A 157 2.48 6.52 3.07
C THR A 157 3.38 6.07 4.22
N GLN A 158 2.82 5.53 5.30
CA GLN A 158 3.60 4.94 6.39
C GLN A 158 4.33 3.68 5.93
N MET A 159 3.67 2.77 5.22
CA MET A 159 4.31 1.58 4.64
C MET A 159 5.38 1.95 3.60
N ARG A 160 5.13 2.97 2.79
CA ARG A 160 6.11 3.49 1.85
C ARG A 160 7.35 4.02 2.56
N LYS A 161 7.19 4.73 3.69
CA LYS A 161 8.32 5.19 4.52
C LYS A 161 9.17 4.00 5.02
N ILE A 162 8.56 2.86 5.36
CA ILE A 162 9.29 1.64 5.77
C ILE A 162 10.18 1.15 4.62
N TYR A 163 9.64 1.01 3.40
CA TYR A 163 10.44 0.59 2.25
C TYR A 163 11.55 1.59 1.90
N PHE A 164 11.28 2.87 2.03
CA PHE A 164 12.32 3.90 1.85
C PHE A 164 13.43 3.77 2.89
N ILE A 165 13.09 3.59 4.16
CA ILE A 165 14.08 3.40 5.23
C ILE A 165 14.89 2.12 5.00
N THR A 166 14.27 1.01 4.62
CA THR A 166 15.00 -0.24 4.33
C THR A 166 15.92 -0.11 3.12
N SER A 167 15.55 0.70 2.12
CA SER A 167 16.43 1.02 1.00
C SER A 167 17.65 1.84 1.45
N LEU A 168 17.46 2.80 2.36
CA LEU A 168 18.58 3.56 2.96
C LEU A 168 19.50 2.66 3.80
N VAL A 169 18.94 1.70 4.53
CA VAL A 169 19.73 0.70 5.26
C VAL A 169 20.56 -0.13 4.29
N GLY A 170 20.01 -0.59 3.17
CA GLY A 170 20.74 -1.27 2.11
C GLY A 170 21.91 -0.43 1.58
N LEU A 171 21.68 0.85 1.31
CA LEU A 171 22.71 1.76 0.86
C LEU A 171 23.81 1.93 1.92
N LEU A 172 23.44 2.09 3.19
CA LEU A 172 24.39 2.17 4.29
C LEU A 172 25.27 0.92 4.39
N LEU A 173 24.68 -0.26 4.24
CA LEU A 173 25.40 -1.52 4.22
C LEU A 173 26.40 -1.58 3.06
N VAL A 174 26.05 -1.11 1.85
CA VAL A 174 27.01 -0.98 0.73
C VAL A 174 28.21 -0.12 1.14
N VAL A 175 27.96 1.04 1.74
CA VAL A 175 29.03 1.95 2.18
C VAL A 175 29.93 1.28 3.23
N LEU A 176 29.33 0.60 4.23
CA LEU A 176 30.07 -0.11 5.26
C LEU A 176 30.93 -1.23 4.66
N HIS A 177 30.44 -1.96 3.67
CA HIS A 177 31.19 -3.03 2.99
C HIS A 177 32.38 -2.50 2.17
N VAL A 178 32.29 -1.29 1.68
CA VAL A 178 33.39 -0.64 0.93
C VAL A 178 34.42 -0.03 1.86
N VAL A 179 33.99 0.59 2.96
CA VAL A 179 34.88 1.36 3.85
C VAL A 179 35.59 0.46 4.85
N LEU A 180 34.90 -0.48 5.51
CA LEU A 180 35.48 -1.33 6.54
C LEU A 180 36.65 -2.22 6.08
N PRO A 181 36.66 -2.79 4.86
CA PRO A 181 37.82 -3.57 4.39
C PRO A 181 39.03 -2.73 4.02
N ALA A 182 38.89 -1.39 3.90
CA ALA A 182 39.99 -0.50 3.54
C ALA A 182 40.94 -0.18 4.71
N HIS A 183 40.54 -0.49 5.92
CA HIS A 183 41.34 -0.34 7.16
C HIS A 183 41.71 -1.70 7.75
#